data_2243b506966a081c09f344468d013035
#
_entry.id   2243b506966a081c09f344468d013035
#
_cell.length_a   1.000
_cell.length_b   1.000
_cell.length_c   1.000
_cell.angle_alpha   90.00
_cell.angle_beta   90.00
_cell.angle_gamma   90.00
#
_symmetry.space_group_name_H-M   'P 1'
#
loop_
_entity.id
_entity.type
_entity.pdbx_description
1 polymer ?
#
loop_
_entity_poly.entity_id
_entity_poly.type
_entity_poly.pdbx_seq_one_letter_code
_entity_poly.pdbx_strand_id
1 'polypeptide(L)'
;MDVHIHGCAGGDASDADKAGLEKMANELAKHGVTSFCPTSMTLPQKKLEKIVETISEYKSENHKGSKIAGINLEGPYIAMGKKGAQNGDYVRAGSTEEFDTLWKKSNSLIKLITIAPEAFDSGEFINHAKKYTGVSIGHSQANADECKAAINCGINHATHLFNAMTPMNHRQAGIVGTVLDDDRVMCELICDGGHICPTVLRNAFKILGEDRGIAISDSMRGAGLGEGEFELGGQAVFVKPNGKYAVLEDGTIAASISNLHTEFKNLIEFGIDFKTALKACTINPAKSINEDENIGSIATGKCADLVFLDEKLDIKEVYINGILA
;
A
#
# COMPACT_ATOMS: atom_id res chain seq x y z
N MET A 1 -1.55 1.45 11.01
CA MET A 1 -2.07 2.13 9.78
C MET A 1 -1.57 1.40 8.56
N ASP A 2 -2.46 1.08 7.60
CA ASP A 2 -2.11 0.38 6.36
C ASP A 2 -2.35 1.29 5.15
N VAL A 3 -1.28 1.64 4.43
CA VAL A 3 -1.36 2.58 3.28
C VAL A 3 -1.52 1.87 1.94
N HIS A 4 -1.47 0.51 1.94
CA HIS A 4 -1.59 -0.27 0.73
C HIS A 4 -2.36 -1.57 1.01
N ILE A 5 -3.64 -1.57 0.67
CA ILE A 5 -4.56 -2.70 0.86
C ILE A 5 -5.67 -2.68 -0.19
N HIS A 6 -5.78 -3.75 -0.99
CA HIS A 6 -6.86 -3.90 -1.97
C HIS A 6 -8.15 -4.38 -1.35
N GLY A 7 -8.06 -5.35 -0.41
CA GLY A 7 -9.24 -5.91 0.22
C GLY A 7 -8.95 -6.85 1.38
N CYS A 8 -10.03 -7.21 2.10
CA CYS A 8 -10.05 -8.29 3.10
C CYS A 8 -11.51 -8.68 3.41
N ALA A 9 -11.72 -9.82 4.05
CA ALA A 9 -13.01 -10.31 4.50
C ALA A 9 -14.11 -10.29 3.42
N GLY A 10 -13.74 -10.49 2.16
CA GLY A 10 -14.63 -10.49 1.00
C GLY A 10 -14.95 -9.11 0.41
N GLY A 11 -14.49 -8.01 1.02
CA GLY A 11 -14.56 -6.67 0.47
C GLY A 11 -13.33 -6.33 -0.37
N ASP A 12 -13.49 -5.45 -1.36
CA ASP A 12 -12.40 -4.97 -2.21
C ASP A 12 -12.65 -3.51 -2.62
N ALA A 13 -11.63 -2.69 -2.55
CA ALA A 13 -11.72 -1.28 -2.91
C ALA A 13 -12.15 -1.07 -4.36
N SER A 14 -11.76 -1.99 -5.26
CA SER A 14 -12.06 -1.93 -6.69
C SER A 14 -13.50 -2.29 -7.05
N ASP A 15 -14.30 -2.81 -6.10
CA ASP A 15 -15.72 -3.09 -6.33
C ASP A 15 -16.54 -1.81 -6.43
N ALA A 16 -16.09 -0.70 -5.84
CA ALA A 16 -16.84 0.54 -5.68
C ALA A 16 -18.16 0.31 -4.93
N ASP A 17 -18.08 -0.47 -3.85
CA ASP A 17 -19.22 -0.87 -3.00
C ASP A 17 -18.99 -0.46 -1.54
N LYS A 18 -19.90 0.33 -0.98
CA LYS A 18 -19.83 0.80 0.42
C LYS A 18 -19.93 -0.35 1.43
N ALA A 19 -20.71 -1.39 1.11
CA ALA A 19 -20.85 -2.56 2.00
C ALA A 19 -19.54 -3.37 2.04
N GLY A 20 -18.81 -3.45 0.92
CA GLY A 20 -17.45 -4.02 0.86
C GLY A 20 -16.47 -3.23 1.72
N LEU A 21 -16.47 -1.90 1.59
CA LEU A 21 -15.61 -1.02 2.42
C LEU A 21 -15.93 -1.14 3.93
N GLU A 22 -17.21 -1.28 4.29
CA GLU A 22 -17.61 -1.49 5.69
C GLU A 22 -17.10 -2.82 6.24
N LYS A 23 -17.17 -3.91 5.45
CA LYS A 23 -16.57 -5.20 5.83
C LYS A 23 -15.07 -5.07 6.07
N MET A 24 -14.36 -4.41 5.15
CA MET A 24 -12.92 -4.14 5.30
C MET A 24 -12.65 -3.34 6.58
N ALA A 25 -13.34 -2.22 6.80
CA ALA A 25 -13.15 -1.36 7.97
C ALA A 25 -13.37 -2.11 9.29
N ASN A 26 -14.41 -2.93 9.37
CA ASN A 26 -14.70 -3.72 10.56
C ASN A 26 -13.67 -4.84 10.80
N GLU A 27 -13.20 -5.50 9.76
CA GLU A 27 -12.19 -6.55 9.89
C GLU A 27 -10.83 -5.96 10.28
N LEU A 28 -10.43 -4.87 9.63
CA LEU A 28 -9.17 -4.18 9.92
C LEU A 28 -9.11 -3.70 11.38
N ALA A 29 -10.21 -3.20 11.92
CA ALA A 29 -10.27 -2.79 13.33
C ALA A 29 -9.97 -3.95 14.29
N LYS A 30 -10.52 -5.15 14.04
CA LYS A 30 -10.23 -6.35 14.83
C LYS A 30 -8.74 -6.72 14.82
N HIS A 31 -8.05 -6.39 13.75
CA HIS A 31 -6.61 -6.61 13.58
C HIS A 31 -5.76 -5.39 13.94
N GLY A 32 -6.29 -4.44 14.73
CA GLY A 32 -5.55 -3.29 15.26
C GLY A 32 -5.15 -2.25 14.20
N VAL A 33 -5.68 -2.34 13.00
CA VAL A 33 -5.51 -1.30 11.97
C VAL A 33 -6.57 -0.22 12.20
N THR A 34 -6.17 0.93 12.71
CA THR A 34 -7.10 2.02 13.06
C THR A 34 -7.41 2.94 11.89
N SER A 35 -6.52 2.96 10.88
CA SER A 35 -6.67 3.76 9.66
C SER A 35 -6.05 3.02 8.47
N PHE A 36 -6.63 3.19 7.27
CA PHE A 36 -6.13 2.55 6.05
C PHE A 36 -6.37 3.40 4.82
N CYS A 37 -5.64 3.10 3.75
CA CYS A 37 -5.85 3.65 2.42
C CYS A 37 -6.35 2.53 1.49
N PRO A 38 -7.67 2.46 1.19
CA PRO A 38 -8.15 1.55 0.16
C PRO A 38 -7.39 1.78 -1.14
N THR A 39 -6.88 0.70 -1.74
CA THR A 39 -5.98 0.74 -2.89
C THR A 39 -6.69 0.20 -4.13
N SER A 40 -6.72 1.01 -5.21
CA SER A 40 -7.29 0.57 -6.49
C SER A 40 -6.32 -0.29 -7.28
N MET A 41 -6.84 -1.05 -8.23
CA MET A 41 -6.07 -1.74 -9.25
C MET A 41 -5.98 -0.92 -10.54
N THR A 42 -5.17 -1.37 -11.51
CA THR A 42 -5.14 -0.86 -12.88
C THR A 42 -6.45 -1.18 -13.59
N LEU A 43 -7.29 -0.18 -13.78
CA LEU A 43 -8.67 -0.30 -14.26
C LEU A 43 -9.01 0.82 -15.26
N PRO A 44 -10.13 0.68 -16.02
CA PRO A 44 -10.63 1.75 -16.88
C PRO A 44 -10.91 3.03 -16.09
N GLN A 45 -10.67 4.19 -16.71
CA GLN A 45 -10.87 5.52 -16.09
C GLN A 45 -12.24 5.66 -15.41
N LYS A 46 -13.31 5.27 -16.10
CA LYS A 46 -14.68 5.35 -15.55
C LYS A 46 -14.88 4.50 -14.29
N LYS A 47 -14.21 3.35 -14.21
CA LYS A 47 -14.25 2.50 -13.02
C LYS A 47 -13.48 3.15 -11.87
N LEU A 48 -12.29 3.70 -12.15
CA LEU A 48 -11.49 4.44 -11.17
C LEU A 48 -12.25 5.66 -10.62
N GLU A 49 -12.91 6.43 -11.50
CA GLU A 49 -13.77 7.54 -11.08
C GLU A 49 -14.84 7.09 -10.09
N LYS A 50 -15.52 5.96 -10.38
CA LYS A 50 -16.56 5.43 -9.49
C LYS A 50 -15.98 4.94 -8.15
N ILE A 51 -14.81 4.29 -8.18
CA ILE A 51 -14.10 3.83 -6.97
C ILE A 51 -13.81 5.02 -6.05
N VAL A 52 -13.15 6.06 -6.55
CA VAL A 52 -12.75 7.20 -5.73
C VAL A 52 -13.95 8.00 -5.21
N GLU A 53 -15.04 8.12 -5.99
CA GLU A 53 -16.31 8.70 -5.54
C GLU A 53 -16.90 7.89 -4.39
N THR A 54 -17.03 6.56 -4.56
CA THR A 54 -17.62 5.67 -3.54
C THR A 54 -16.82 5.70 -2.24
N ILE A 55 -15.47 5.67 -2.31
CA ILE A 55 -14.61 5.76 -1.11
C ILE A 55 -14.78 7.11 -0.43
N SER A 56 -14.84 8.20 -1.20
CA SER A 56 -15.05 9.54 -0.67
C SER A 56 -16.41 9.70 0.01
N GLU A 57 -17.47 9.20 -0.60
CA GLU A 57 -18.80 9.18 -0.02
C GLU A 57 -18.82 8.36 1.28
N TYR A 58 -18.24 7.14 1.25
CA TYR A 58 -18.15 6.28 2.43
C TYR A 58 -17.42 6.99 3.57
N LYS A 59 -16.25 7.61 3.31
CA LYS A 59 -15.51 8.36 4.34
C LYS A 59 -16.35 9.51 4.96
N SER A 60 -17.23 10.14 4.21
CA SER A 60 -18.05 11.26 4.70
C SER A 60 -19.20 10.84 5.61
N GLU A 61 -19.56 9.55 5.60
CA GLU A 61 -20.60 9.00 6.45
C GLU A 61 -20.02 8.62 7.83
N ASN A 62 -20.91 8.42 8.82
CA ASN A 62 -20.48 8.01 10.16
C ASN A 62 -20.38 6.48 10.23
N HIS A 63 -19.16 5.95 10.27
CA HIS A 63 -18.89 4.51 10.28
C HIS A 63 -18.29 4.03 11.58
N LYS A 64 -18.45 2.72 11.82
CA LYS A 64 -17.67 1.97 12.79
C LYS A 64 -16.45 1.34 12.10
N GLY A 65 -15.48 0.90 12.90
CA GLY A 65 -14.28 0.25 12.39
C GLY A 65 -13.18 1.22 11.98
N SER A 66 -12.25 0.74 11.19
CA SER A 66 -11.06 1.48 10.74
C SER A 66 -11.41 2.66 9.86
N LYS A 67 -10.71 3.78 10.05
CA LYS A 67 -10.96 5.01 9.30
C LYS A 67 -10.25 4.98 7.94
N ILE A 68 -10.88 5.53 6.91
CA ILE A 68 -10.20 5.83 5.66
C ILE A 68 -9.32 7.07 5.86
N ALA A 69 -7.99 6.90 5.78
CA ALA A 69 -7.02 8.00 5.86
C ALA A 69 -6.86 8.71 4.50
N GLY A 70 -6.92 7.96 3.42
CA GLY A 70 -6.79 8.45 2.05
C GLY A 70 -7.12 7.36 1.06
N ILE A 71 -6.79 7.58 -0.21
CA ILE A 71 -6.89 6.61 -1.30
C ILE A 71 -5.50 6.40 -1.87
N ASN A 72 -5.12 5.15 -2.14
CA ASN A 72 -3.92 4.81 -2.88
C ASN A 72 -4.33 4.33 -4.29
N LEU A 73 -3.78 4.95 -5.33
CA LEU A 73 -3.98 4.52 -6.72
C LEU A 73 -2.80 3.67 -7.17
N GLU A 74 -2.98 2.36 -7.27
CA GLU A 74 -1.97 1.49 -7.83
C GLU A 74 -2.16 1.34 -9.35
N GLY A 75 -1.39 2.10 -10.08
CA GLY A 75 -1.58 2.30 -11.52
C GLY A 75 -2.69 3.31 -11.82
N PRO A 76 -3.14 3.40 -13.06
CA PRO A 76 -2.89 2.52 -14.23
C PRO A 76 -1.62 2.87 -15.04
N TYR A 77 -0.82 3.80 -14.60
CA TYR A 77 0.34 4.36 -15.31
C TYR A 77 1.61 3.55 -15.04
N ILE A 78 1.53 2.24 -15.23
CA ILE A 78 2.56 1.25 -14.92
C ILE A 78 3.20 0.67 -16.19
N ALA A 79 4.32 -0.06 -16.05
CA ALA A 79 4.99 -0.72 -17.16
C ALA A 79 4.36 -2.09 -17.45
N MET A 80 4.00 -2.34 -18.72
CA MET A 80 3.42 -3.62 -19.15
C MET A 80 4.28 -4.82 -18.75
N GLY A 81 5.61 -4.72 -18.86
CA GLY A 81 6.53 -5.82 -18.50
C GLY A 81 6.68 -6.08 -17.00
N LYS A 82 6.10 -5.22 -16.16
CA LYS A 82 6.08 -5.35 -14.69
C LYS A 82 4.65 -5.27 -14.12
N LYS A 83 3.65 -5.52 -14.96
CA LYS A 83 2.24 -5.44 -14.54
C LYS A 83 1.87 -6.41 -13.39
N GLY A 84 2.62 -7.52 -13.21
CA GLY A 84 2.26 -8.54 -12.22
C GLY A 84 0.81 -9.02 -12.43
N ALA A 85 0.01 -8.98 -11.37
CA ALA A 85 -1.41 -9.31 -11.40
C ALA A 85 -2.32 -8.15 -11.86
N GLN A 86 -1.77 -7.01 -12.25
CA GLN A 86 -2.56 -5.91 -12.83
C GLN A 86 -3.09 -6.30 -14.22
N ASN A 87 -4.30 -5.85 -14.58
CA ASN A 87 -4.86 -6.13 -15.90
C ASN A 87 -4.16 -5.30 -16.99
N GLY A 88 -3.44 -5.99 -17.89
CA GLY A 88 -2.67 -5.36 -18.96
C GLY A 88 -3.50 -4.55 -19.96
N ASP A 89 -4.78 -4.86 -20.14
CA ASP A 89 -5.66 -4.16 -21.08
C ASP A 89 -5.89 -2.68 -20.69
N TYR A 90 -5.65 -2.34 -19.43
CA TYR A 90 -5.88 -1.00 -18.87
C TYR A 90 -4.60 -0.25 -18.52
N VAL A 91 -3.44 -0.86 -18.74
CA VAL A 91 -2.14 -0.20 -18.62
C VAL A 91 -2.03 0.90 -19.67
N ARG A 92 -1.66 2.10 -19.26
CA ARG A 92 -1.56 3.27 -20.16
C ARG A 92 -0.57 4.31 -19.65
N ALA A 93 -0.21 5.24 -20.54
CA ALA A 93 0.61 6.39 -20.19
C ALA A 93 -0.10 7.30 -19.17
N GLY A 94 0.67 7.97 -18.33
CA GLY A 94 0.14 8.93 -17.37
C GLY A 94 -0.50 10.15 -18.05
N SER A 95 -1.64 10.60 -17.50
CA SER A 95 -2.37 11.78 -17.94
C SER A 95 -2.71 12.66 -16.75
N THR A 96 -2.27 13.92 -16.80
CA THR A 96 -2.63 14.93 -15.79
C THR A 96 -4.14 15.19 -15.76
N GLU A 97 -4.82 15.15 -16.91
CA GLU A 97 -6.27 15.36 -17.02
C GLU A 97 -7.06 14.22 -16.37
N GLU A 98 -6.64 12.96 -16.60
CA GLU A 98 -7.23 11.81 -15.93
C GLU A 98 -7.02 11.89 -14.41
N PHE A 99 -5.80 12.22 -13.97
CA PHE A 99 -5.47 12.40 -12.56
C PHE A 99 -6.30 13.52 -11.92
N ASP A 100 -6.41 14.68 -12.53
CA ASP A 100 -7.18 15.80 -12.01
C ASP A 100 -8.66 15.45 -11.86
N THR A 101 -9.19 14.65 -12.80
CA THR A 101 -10.56 14.14 -12.71
C THR A 101 -10.74 13.23 -11.49
N LEU A 102 -9.81 12.29 -11.26
CA LEU A 102 -9.83 11.41 -10.09
C LEU A 102 -9.63 12.20 -8.78
N TRP A 103 -8.69 13.14 -8.76
CA TRP A 103 -8.44 14.02 -7.62
C TRP A 103 -9.69 14.80 -7.21
N LYS A 104 -10.37 15.41 -8.17
CA LYS A 104 -11.61 16.16 -7.94
C LYS A 104 -12.74 15.25 -7.43
N LYS A 105 -12.93 14.09 -8.07
CA LYS A 105 -13.98 13.13 -7.71
C LYS A 105 -13.75 12.47 -6.36
N SER A 106 -12.50 12.33 -5.94
CA SER A 106 -12.13 11.83 -4.63
C SER A 106 -12.29 12.86 -3.49
N ASN A 107 -12.73 14.07 -3.75
CA ASN A 107 -12.69 15.19 -2.80
C ASN A 107 -11.28 15.37 -2.18
N SER A 108 -10.23 15.30 -3.01
CA SER A 108 -8.83 15.47 -2.57
C SER A 108 -8.33 14.37 -1.62
N LEU A 109 -8.90 13.18 -1.67
CA LEU A 109 -8.53 12.06 -0.79
C LEU A 109 -7.39 11.19 -1.33
N ILE A 110 -6.97 11.36 -2.59
CA ILE A 110 -5.84 10.58 -3.12
C ILE A 110 -4.57 11.00 -2.39
N LYS A 111 -3.93 10.05 -1.70
CA LYS A 111 -2.72 10.27 -0.91
C LYS A 111 -1.47 9.69 -1.57
N LEU A 112 -1.64 8.66 -2.38
CA LEU A 112 -0.55 8.00 -3.13
C LEU A 112 -1.02 7.67 -4.54
N ILE A 113 -0.09 7.74 -5.50
CA ILE A 113 -0.26 7.19 -6.85
C ILE A 113 1.01 6.47 -7.28
N THR A 114 0.88 5.22 -7.69
CA THR A 114 1.99 4.40 -8.20
C THR A 114 2.11 4.54 -9.71
N ILE A 115 3.34 4.82 -10.17
CA ILE A 115 3.66 4.97 -11.59
C ILE A 115 4.96 4.25 -11.96
N ALA A 116 5.10 3.91 -13.24
CA ALA A 116 6.35 3.51 -13.87
C ALA A 116 6.90 4.70 -14.68
N PRO A 117 7.93 5.40 -14.17
CA PRO A 117 8.37 6.65 -14.77
C PRO A 117 8.95 6.50 -16.18
N GLU A 118 9.45 5.32 -16.52
CA GLU A 118 9.99 5.00 -17.86
C GLU A 118 8.91 4.65 -18.89
N ALA A 119 7.69 4.39 -18.46
CA ALA A 119 6.63 3.93 -19.36
C ALA A 119 6.02 5.08 -20.22
N PHE A 120 6.32 6.34 -19.87
CA PHE A 120 5.87 7.54 -20.57
C PHE A 120 6.77 8.73 -20.21
N ASP A 121 6.57 9.88 -20.83
CA ASP A 121 7.25 11.13 -20.41
C ASP A 121 6.68 11.61 -19.08
N SER A 122 7.22 11.05 -17.98
CA SER A 122 6.65 11.17 -16.62
C SER A 122 7.03 12.47 -15.91
N GLY A 123 7.99 13.24 -16.42
CA GLY A 123 8.52 14.42 -15.71
C GLY A 123 7.45 15.48 -15.47
N GLU A 124 6.61 15.77 -16.47
CA GLU A 124 5.49 16.71 -16.36
C GLU A 124 4.43 16.17 -15.37
N PHE A 125 4.06 14.90 -15.52
CA PHE A 125 3.09 14.25 -14.65
C PHE A 125 3.53 14.27 -13.18
N ILE A 126 4.78 13.87 -12.87
CA ILE A 126 5.32 13.88 -11.51
C ILE A 126 5.30 15.30 -10.93
N ASN A 127 5.77 16.29 -11.71
CA ASN A 127 5.76 17.69 -11.28
C ASN A 127 4.36 18.25 -11.06
N HIS A 128 3.35 17.71 -11.72
CA HIS A 128 1.96 18.06 -11.50
C HIS A 128 1.40 17.33 -10.27
N ALA A 129 1.45 16.00 -10.24
CA ALA A 129 0.82 15.17 -9.22
C ALA A 129 1.38 15.40 -7.80
N LYS A 130 2.71 15.62 -7.67
CA LYS A 130 3.36 15.88 -6.37
C LYS A 130 2.85 17.12 -5.62
N LYS A 131 2.11 18.00 -6.27
CA LYS A 131 1.46 19.16 -5.63
C LYS A 131 0.26 18.75 -4.79
N TYR A 132 -0.25 17.57 -5.01
CA TYR A 132 -1.51 17.08 -4.45
C TYR A 132 -1.36 15.78 -3.67
N THR A 133 -0.43 14.91 -4.07
CA THR A 133 -0.30 13.55 -3.56
C THR A 133 1.15 13.10 -3.55
N GLY A 134 1.46 12.07 -2.77
CA GLY A 134 2.72 11.34 -2.89
C GLY A 134 2.77 10.59 -4.23
N VAL A 135 3.92 10.63 -4.90
CA VAL A 135 4.15 9.89 -6.14
C VAL A 135 5.11 8.73 -5.84
N SER A 136 4.64 7.51 -6.09
CA SER A 136 5.36 6.28 -5.80
C SER A 136 5.88 5.63 -7.09
N ILE A 137 7.10 5.09 -7.03
CA ILE A 137 7.61 4.22 -8.09
C ILE A 137 7.25 2.77 -7.80
N GLY A 138 6.59 2.11 -8.74
CA GLY A 138 6.24 0.69 -8.65
C GLY A 138 5.79 0.14 -10.00
N HIS A 139 5.73 -1.19 -10.13
CA HIS A 139 5.38 -1.85 -11.40
C HIS A 139 6.19 -1.30 -12.58
N SER A 140 7.51 -1.19 -12.38
CA SER A 140 8.40 -0.38 -13.24
C SER A 140 9.63 -1.19 -13.64
N GLN A 141 10.06 -0.96 -14.88
CA GLN A 141 11.30 -1.51 -15.47
C GLN A 141 12.44 -0.49 -15.48
N ALA A 142 12.24 0.69 -14.84
CA ALA A 142 13.23 1.74 -14.82
C ALA A 142 14.61 1.23 -14.37
N ASN A 143 15.64 1.69 -15.04
CA ASN A 143 17.01 1.52 -14.57
C ASN A 143 17.34 2.55 -13.47
N ALA A 144 18.56 2.49 -12.93
CA ALA A 144 18.98 3.37 -11.84
C ALA A 144 18.94 4.87 -12.22
N ASP A 145 19.33 5.21 -13.45
CA ASP A 145 19.39 6.61 -13.90
C ASP A 145 17.97 7.17 -14.10
N GLU A 146 17.07 6.40 -14.69
CA GLU A 146 15.64 6.75 -14.84
C GLU A 146 14.96 6.89 -13.47
N CYS A 147 15.21 5.96 -12.54
CA CYS A 147 14.73 6.03 -11.17
C CYS A 147 15.22 7.31 -10.47
N LYS A 148 16.52 7.61 -10.56
CA LYS A 148 17.11 8.81 -9.96
C LYS A 148 16.57 10.10 -10.57
N ALA A 149 16.36 10.13 -11.89
CA ALA A 149 15.72 11.25 -12.57
C ALA A 149 14.28 11.47 -12.05
N ALA A 150 13.51 10.40 -11.89
CA ALA A 150 12.15 10.46 -11.36
C ALA A 150 12.10 10.93 -9.90
N ILE A 151 13.03 10.48 -9.04
CA ILE A 151 13.18 10.99 -7.67
C ILE A 151 13.50 12.49 -7.68
N ASN A 152 14.37 12.94 -8.57
CA ASN A 152 14.70 14.36 -8.71
C ASN A 152 13.50 15.19 -9.21
N CYS A 153 12.58 14.60 -9.96
CA CYS A 153 11.31 15.23 -10.32
C CYS A 153 10.31 15.28 -9.16
N GLY A 154 10.41 14.39 -8.17
CA GLY A 154 9.55 14.42 -6.98
C GLY A 154 8.95 13.12 -6.53
N ILE A 155 9.36 11.97 -7.08
CA ILE A 155 9.04 10.67 -6.46
C ILE A 155 9.68 10.60 -5.09
N ASN A 156 8.89 10.27 -4.08
CA ASN A 156 9.29 10.19 -2.68
C ASN A 156 8.84 8.89 -2.00
N HIS A 157 8.31 7.95 -2.77
CA HIS A 157 7.74 6.70 -2.27
C HIS A 157 8.08 5.55 -3.22
N ALA A 158 8.20 4.34 -2.70
CA ALA A 158 8.39 3.12 -3.49
C ALA A 158 7.38 2.06 -3.06
N THR A 159 6.57 1.60 -4.00
CA THR A 159 5.48 0.65 -3.80
C THR A 159 6.04 -0.76 -3.63
N HIS A 160 5.61 -1.50 -2.60
CA HIS A 160 5.97 -2.90 -2.29
C HIS A 160 7.38 -3.31 -2.76
N LEU A 161 8.40 -2.64 -2.20
CA LEU A 161 9.82 -2.77 -2.57
C LEU A 161 10.21 -4.23 -2.85
N PHE A 162 11.01 -4.47 -3.88
CA PHE A 162 11.41 -5.75 -4.49
C PHE A 162 10.39 -6.37 -5.47
N ASN A 163 9.10 -6.14 -5.26
CA ASN A 163 8.05 -6.75 -6.08
C ASN A 163 7.77 -5.92 -7.33
N ALA A 164 7.65 -6.58 -8.47
CA ALA A 164 7.34 -5.95 -9.77
C ALA A 164 8.25 -4.77 -10.16
N MET A 165 9.56 -4.82 -9.82
CA MET A 165 10.54 -3.78 -10.17
C MET A 165 11.91 -4.36 -10.56
N THR A 166 12.85 -3.52 -11.03
CA THR A 166 14.20 -3.92 -11.38
C THR A 166 15.03 -4.20 -10.12
N PRO A 167 15.69 -5.37 -10.03
CA PRO A 167 16.42 -5.78 -8.85
C PRO A 167 17.75 -5.04 -8.69
N MET A 168 18.28 -5.03 -7.46
CA MET A 168 19.63 -4.58 -7.16
C MET A 168 20.65 -5.66 -7.51
N ASN A 169 21.58 -5.33 -8.38
CA ASN A 169 22.77 -6.13 -8.73
C ASN A 169 24.04 -5.34 -8.49
N HIS A 170 25.16 -6.04 -8.28
CA HIS A 170 26.45 -5.39 -7.95
C HIS A 170 27.02 -4.43 -9.03
N ARG A 171 26.48 -4.43 -10.24
CA ARG A 171 26.82 -3.50 -11.34
C ARG A 171 25.65 -2.67 -11.85
N GLN A 172 24.44 -2.95 -11.39
CA GLN A 172 23.22 -2.26 -11.78
C GLN A 172 22.33 -2.15 -10.54
N ALA A 173 22.18 -0.95 -10.01
CA ALA A 173 21.39 -0.75 -8.79
C ALA A 173 19.90 -1.08 -8.99
N GLY A 174 19.39 -0.86 -10.20
CA GLY A 174 17.95 -0.96 -10.48
C GLY A 174 17.15 0.02 -9.63
N ILE A 175 15.86 -0.16 -9.58
CA ILE A 175 14.98 0.62 -8.68
C ILE A 175 15.34 0.30 -7.23
N VAL A 176 15.44 -1.00 -6.89
CA VAL A 176 15.67 -1.45 -5.51
C VAL A 176 16.89 -0.79 -4.89
N GLY A 177 18.05 -0.85 -5.56
CA GLY A 177 19.28 -0.25 -5.04
C GLY A 177 19.20 1.28 -4.97
N THR A 178 18.58 1.91 -5.96
CA THR A 178 18.47 3.37 -6.03
C THR A 178 17.59 3.95 -4.91
N VAL A 179 16.41 3.37 -4.65
CA VAL A 179 15.53 3.86 -3.58
C VAL A 179 16.04 3.53 -2.18
N LEU A 180 16.79 2.43 -2.03
CA LEU A 180 17.45 2.13 -0.75
C LEU A 180 18.56 3.15 -0.43
N ASP A 181 19.29 3.63 -1.43
CA ASP A 181 20.38 4.60 -1.31
C ASP A 181 19.90 6.05 -1.13
N ASP A 182 18.69 6.40 -1.58
CA ASP A 182 18.19 7.77 -1.56
C ASP A 182 17.29 8.03 -0.34
N ASP A 183 17.75 8.84 0.61
CA ASP A 183 17.05 9.13 1.87
C ASP A 183 15.73 9.88 1.71
N ARG A 184 15.43 10.40 0.52
CA ARG A 184 14.16 11.08 0.22
C ARG A 184 13.00 10.11 0.00
N VAL A 185 13.28 8.81 -0.21
CA VAL A 185 12.28 7.82 -0.60
C VAL A 185 11.88 6.95 0.59
N MET A 186 10.61 6.93 0.91
CA MET A 186 10.02 5.96 1.83
C MET A 186 9.63 4.69 1.06
N CYS A 187 9.81 3.53 1.67
CA CYS A 187 9.66 2.24 0.99
C CYS A 187 8.63 1.35 1.68
N GLU A 188 7.61 0.95 0.95
CA GLU A 188 6.66 -0.08 1.39
C GLU A 188 7.31 -1.47 1.33
N LEU A 189 7.00 -2.32 2.32
CA LEU A 189 7.47 -3.70 2.40
C LEU A 189 6.33 -4.62 2.85
N ILE A 190 6.10 -5.69 2.10
CA ILE A 190 5.20 -6.77 2.50
C ILE A 190 6.02 -7.72 3.38
N CYS A 191 5.67 -7.80 4.66
CA CYS A 191 6.49 -8.46 5.69
C CYS A 191 5.98 -9.87 6.07
N ASP A 192 5.29 -10.55 5.15
CA ASP A 192 4.70 -11.89 5.34
C ASP A 192 5.71 -13.04 5.31
N GLY A 193 6.97 -12.75 4.97
CA GLY A 193 8.03 -13.75 4.79
C GLY A 193 7.85 -14.65 3.55
N GLY A 194 6.86 -14.34 2.69
CA GLY A 194 6.59 -15.00 1.42
C GLY A 194 6.98 -14.12 0.23
N HIS A 195 6.52 -12.87 0.19
CA HIS A 195 6.92 -11.89 -0.81
C HIS A 195 8.38 -11.47 -0.66
N ILE A 196 8.82 -11.28 0.58
CA ILE A 196 10.20 -10.93 0.91
C ILE A 196 10.71 -11.87 2.01
N CYS A 197 11.79 -12.61 1.75
CA CYS A 197 12.33 -13.52 2.76
C CYS A 197 12.94 -12.74 3.96
N PRO A 198 12.95 -13.32 5.17
CA PRO A 198 13.41 -12.63 6.39
C PRO A 198 14.81 -12.02 6.31
N THR A 199 15.74 -12.66 5.59
CA THR A 199 17.10 -12.12 5.43
C THR A 199 17.11 -10.83 4.62
N VAL A 200 16.30 -10.75 3.55
CA VAL A 200 16.19 -9.53 2.72
C VAL A 200 15.49 -8.43 3.50
N LEU A 201 14.42 -8.74 4.26
CA LEU A 201 13.75 -7.78 5.15
C LEU A 201 14.74 -7.17 6.17
N ARG A 202 15.52 -8.00 6.87
CA ARG A 202 16.55 -7.49 7.80
C ARG A 202 17.54 -6.54 7.13
N ASN A 203 17.99 -6.88 5.92
CA ASN A 203 18.94 -6.03 5.20
C ASN A 203 18.28 -4.73 4.73
N ALA A 204 17.06 -4.78 4.22
CA ALA A 204 16.31 -3.60 3.83
C ALA A 204 16.11 -2.64 5.03
N PHE A 205 15.62 -3.13 6.17
CA PHE A 205 15.45 -2.29 7.36
C PHE A 205 16.74 -1.74 7.93
N LYS A 206 17.89 -2.46 7.80
CA LYS A 206 19.20 -1.91 8.17
C LYS A 206 19.60 -0.70 7.33
N ILE A 207 19.27 -0.70 6.05
CA ILE A 207 19.56 0.40 5.13
C ILE A 207 18.57 1.54 5.30
N LEU A 208 17.27 1.21 5.38
CA LEU A 208 16.19 2.20 5.53
C LEU A 208 16.19 2.90 6.90
N GLY A 209 16.79 2.28 7.90
CA GLY A 209 16.75 2.77 9.29
C GLY A 209 15.35 2.72 9.88
N GLU A 210 15.12 3.52 10.91
CA GLU A 210 13.85 3.55 11.63
C GLU A 210 12.73 4.33 10.91
N ASP A 211 13.06 5.21 9.96
CA ASP A 211 12.15 6.28 9.51
C ASP A 211 11.64 6.10 8.09
N ARG A 212 12.24 5.23 7.26
CA ARG A 212 11.89 5.12 5.84
C ARG A 212 11.13 3.84 5.46
N GLY A 213 11.19 2.79 6.28
CA GLY A 213 10.46 1.55 6.04
C GLY A 213 9.00 1.67 6.45
N ILE A 214 8.09 1.19 5.60
CA ILE A 214 6.64 1.14 5.83
C ILE A 214 6.20 -0.30 5.66
N ALA A 215 5.63 -0.91 6.70
CA ALA A 215 4.98 -2.21 6.57
C ALA A 215 3.58 -2.02 5.98
N ILE A 216 3.28 -2.82 4.97
CA ILE A 216 1.96 -2.86 4.31
C ILE A 216 1.45 -4.29 4.27
N SER A 217 0.14 -4.47 4.21
CA SER A 217 -0.41 -5.82 3.98
C SER A 217 -0.41 -6.21 2.51
N ASP A 218 -0.68 -5.27 1.61
CA ASP A 218 -0.94 -5.57 0.20
C ASP A 218 -1.92 -6.75 0.06
N SER A 219 -2.91 -6.80 0.95
CA SER A 219 -3.85 -7.90 1.02
C SER A 219 -5.02 -7.69 0.07
N MET A 220 -5.64 -8.80 -0.32
CA MET A 220 -6.79 -8.83 -1.20
C MET A 220 -8.02 -9.43 -0.51
N ARG A 221 -9.19 -9.39 -1.18
CA ARG A 221 -10.49 -9.81 -0.61
C ARG A 221 -10.51 -11.18 0.07
N GLY A 222 -9.64 -12.11 -0.32
CA GLY A 222 -9.50 -13.44 0.30
C GLY A 222 -8.80 -13.45 1.66
N ALA A 223 -8.17 -12.34 2.06
CA ALA A 223 -7.54 -12.25 3.38
C ALA A 223 -8.59 -12.44 4.49
N GLY A 224 -8.30 -13.37 5.40
CA GLY A 224 -9.21 -13.77 6.48
C GLY A 224 -10.26 -14.82 6.09
N LEU A 225 -10.35 -15.25 4.82
CA LEU A 225 -11.35 -16.23 4.36
C LEU A 225 -10.79 -17.64 4.12
N GLY A 226 -9.45 -17.80 4.13
CA GLY A 226 -8.80 -19.08 3.90
C GLY A 226 -8.59 -19.40 2.43
N GLU A 227 -8.46 -20.71 2.12
CA GLU A 227 -8.24 -21.20 0.76
C GLU A 227 -9.47 -21.00 -0.14
N GLY A 228 -9.23 -20.79 -1.43
CA GLY A 228 -10.32 -20.64 -2.40
C GLY A 228 -9.93 -19.87 -3.64
N GLU A 229 -10.90 -19.69 -4.50
CA GLU A 229 -10.84 -18.84 -5.69
C GLU A 229 -11.48 -17.48 -5.38
N PHE A 230 -10.79 -16.41 -5.75
CA PHE A 230 -11.20 -15.03 -5.54
C PHE A 230 -10.97 -14.22 -6.81
N GLU A 231 -11.32 -12.95 -6.77
CA GLU A 231 -11.06 -12.00 -7.84
C GLU A 231 -10.18 -10.86 -7.34
N LEU A 232 -9.27 -10.38 -8.18
CA LEU A 232 -8.46 -9.17 -7.95
C LEU A 232 -8.36 -8.40 -9.27
N GLY A 233 -8.90 -7.19 -9.31
CA GLY A 233 -8.86 -6.33 -10.49
C GLY A 233 -9.48 -6.94 -11.75
N GLY A 234 -10.48 -7.81 -11.61
CA GLY A 234 -11.16 -8.52 -12.70
C GLY A 234 -10.46 -9.81 -13.14
N GLN A 235 -9.42 -10.26 -12.43
CA GLN A 235 -8.70 -11.51 -12.71
C GLN A 235 -8.93 -12.53 -11.60
N ALA A 236 -9.07 -13.82 -11.98
CA ALA A 236 -9.15 -14.91 -11.01
C ALA A 236 -7.80 -15.10 -10.30
N VAL A 237 -7.84 -15.21 -8.98
CA VAL A 237 -6.68 -15.48 -8.13
C VAL A 237 -7.00 -16.61 -7.15
N PHE A 238 -5.99 -17.37 -6.79
CA PHE A 238 -6.14 -18.59 -6.02
C PHE A 238 -5.32 -18.55 -4.75
N VAL A 239 -5.98 -18.77 -3.60
CA VAL A 239 -5.31 -19.05 -2.33
C VAL A 239 -5.21 -20.55 -2.16
N LYS A 240 -3.99 -21.08 -2.21
CA LYS A 240 -3.73 -22.52 -2.07
C LYS A 240 -3.78 -22.97 -0.61
N PRO A 241 -4.03 -24.27 -0.33
CA PRO A 241 -3.93 -24.81 1.01
C PRO A 241 -2.60 -24.47 1.68
N ASN A 242 -2.64 -23.92 2.88
CA ASN A 242 -1.47 -23.40 3.61
C ASN A 242 -0.64 -22.34 2.85
N GLY A 243 -1.21 -21.74 1.83
CA GLY A 243 -0.58 -20.63 1.09
C GLY A 243 -0.44 -19.40 1.96
N LYS A 244 0.61 -18.61 1.73
CA LYS A 244 0.85 -17.32 2.40
C LYS A 244 0.36 -16.14 1.56
N TYR A 245 0.08 -16.37 0.28
CA TYR A 245 -0.32 -15.35 -0.69
C TYR A 245 -1.25 -15.95 -1.75
N ALA A 246 -1.95 -15.08 -2.45
CA ALA A 246 -2.75 -15.44 -3.63
C ALA A 246 -1.87 -15.45 -4.88
N VAL A 247 -2.21 -16.32 -5.83
CA VAL A 247 -1.50 -16.46 -7.11
C VAL A 247 -2.48 -16.43 -8.27
N LEU A 248 -2.03 -15.97 -9.44
CA LEU A 248 -2.70 -16.18 -10.72
C LEU A 248 -2.61 -17.66 -11.14
N GLU A 249 -3.32 -18.03 -12.19
CA GLU A 249 -3.32 -19.41 -12.74
C GLU A 249 -1.90 -19.85 -13.16
N ASP A 250 -1.09 -18.95 -13.69
CA ASP A 250 0.30 -19.21 -14.10
C ASP A 250 1.29 -19.28 -12.93
N GLY A 251 0.83 -19.07 -11.68
CA GLY A 251 1.63 -19.09 -10.47
C GLY A 251 2.28 -17.74 -10.11
N THR A 252 2.04 -16.69 -10.86
CA THR A 252 2.48 -15.33 -10.50
C THR A 252 1.84 -14.91 -9.17
N ILE A 253 2.64 -14.44 -8.22
CA ILE A 253 2.13 -13.88 -6.94
C ILE A 253 1.29 -12.65 -7.27
N ALA A 254 0.09 -12.59 -6.71
CA ALA A 254 -0.89 -11.56 -7.02
C ALA A 254 -1.06 -10.54 -5.89
N ALA A 255 -1.14 -11.00 -4.65
CA ALA A 255 -1.33 -10.17 -3.46
C ALA A 255 -1.12 -11.01 -2.20
N SER A 256 -0.98 -10.39 -1.04
CA SER A 256 -0.95 -11.13 0.22
C SER A 256 -2.37 -11.51 0.70
N ILE A 257 -2.40 -12.42 1.67
CA ILE A 257 -3.60 -12.76 2.45
C ILE A 257 -3.36 -12.49 3.93
N SER A 258 -2.31 -11.73 4.25
CA SER A 258 -1.88 -11.34 5.58
C SER A 258 -2.68 -10.11 6.07
N ASN A 259 -2.42 -9.69 7.29
CA ASN A 259 -2.87 -8.42 7.84
C ASN A 259 -1.72 -7.71 8.55
N LEU A 260 -1.83 -6.41 8.75
CA LEU A 260 -0.74 -5.60 9.26
C LEU A 260 -0.26 -6.00 10.68
N HIS A 261 -1.15 -6.55 11.53
CA HIS A 261 -0.75 -7.06 12.83
C HIS A 261 0.16 -8.29 12.72
N THR A 262 -0.18 -9.20 11.80
CA THR A 262 0.68 -10.35 11.45
C THR A 262 2.03 -9.87 10.91
N GLU A 263 2.03 -8.89 10.01
CA GLU A 263 3.27 -8.27 9.49
C GLU A 263 4.14 -7.70 10.62
N PHE A 264 3.53 -6.99 11.58
CA PHE A 264 4.23 -6.46 12.76
C PHE A 264 4.88 -7.57 13.60
N LYS A 265 4.15 -8.65 13.91
CA LYS A 265 4.69 -9.80 14.66
C LYS A 265 5.81 -10.48 13.89
N ASN A 266 5.64 -10.67 12.59
CA ASN A 266 6.67 -11.24 11.71
C ASN A 266 7.96 -10.40 11.72
N LEU A 267 7.87 -9.08 11.64
CA LEU A 267 9.04 -8.21 11.70
C LEU A 267 9.88 -8.47 12.95
N ILE A 268 9.23 -8.59 14.11
CA ILE A 268 9.89 -8.86 15.39
C ILE A 268 10.49 -10.28 15.40
N GLU A 269 9.73 -11.28 14.94
CA GLU A 269 10.19 -12.66 14.83
C GLU A 269 11.38 -12.80 13.87
N PHE A 270 11.39 -12.04 12.80
CA PHE A 270 12.49 -12.00 11.83
C PHE A 270 13.71 -11.24 12.36
N GLY A 271 13.63 -10.63 13.55
CA GLY A 271 14.75 -9.97 14.22
C GLY A 271 14.93 -8.50 13.85
N ILE A 272 13.89 -7.83 13.37
CA ILE A 272 13.85 -6.36 13.28
C ILE A 272 13.55 -5.80 14.68
N ASP A 273 14.26 -4.74 15.06
CA ASP A 273 14.06 -4.07 16.34
C ASP A 273 12.61 -3.62 16.54
N PHE A 274 12.09 -3.77 17.76
CA PHE A 274 10.71 -3.46 18.11
C PHE A 274 10.30 -2.02 17.75
N LYS A 275 11.16 -1.04 18.03
CA LYS A 275 10.89 0.37 17.73
C LYS A 275 10.79 0.60 16.22
N THR A 276 11.69 -0.01 15.46
CA THR A 276 11.69 0.05 14.00
C THR A 276 10.42 -0.59 13.42
N ALA A 277 10.05 -1.79 13.88
CA ALA A 277 8.83 -2.47 13.46
C ALA A 277 7.57 -1.66 13.81
N LEU A 278 7.52 -1.09 15.03
CA LEU A 278 6.41 -0.24 15.47
C LEU A 278 6.29 1.00 14.59
N LYS A 279 7.40 1.70 14.32
CA LYS A 279 7.39 2.90 13.46
C LYS A 279 6.95 2.57 12.02
N ALA A 280 7.38 1.43 11.49
CA ALA A 280 6.99 0.97 10.16
C ALA A 280 5.48 0.70 10.02
N CYS A 281 4.80 0.36 11.12
CA CYS A 281 3.35 0.11 11.14
C CYS A 281 2.51 1.33 11.59
N THR A 282 3.14 2.42 12.06
CA THR A 282 2.43 3.53 12.71
C THR A 282 2.80 4.89 12.12
N ILE A 283 3.88 5.50 12.60
CA ILE A 283 4.24 6.87 12.25
C ILE A 283 4.82 7.00 10.84
N ASN A 284 5.53 5.99 10.33
CA ASN A 284 6.11 6.08 9.00
C ASN A 284 5.04 6.09 7.89
N PRO A 285 4.04 5.15 7.89
CA PRO A 285 2.93 5.26 6.94
C PRO A 285 2.13 6.57 7.10
N ALA A 286 1.97 7.10 8.32
CA ALA A 286 1.30 8.38 8.52
C ALA A 286 2.08 9.54 7.88
N LYS A 287 3.41 9.58 8.05
CA LYS A 287 4.29 10.56 7.40
C LYS A 287 4.24 10.48 5.88
N SER A 288 4.22 9.26 5.33
CA SER A 288 4.25 9.07 3.87
C SER A 288 3.05 9.66 3.15
N ILE A 289 1.93 9.86 3.87
CA ILE A 289 0.70 10.44 3.34
C ILE A 289 0.34 11.80 3.98
N ASN A 290 1.29 12.42 4.71
CA ASN A 290 1.12 13.72 5.42
C ASN A 290 -0.05 13.72 6.42
N GLU A 291 -0.22 12.63 7.18
CA GLU A 291 -1.22 12.50 8.24
C GLU A 291 -0.57 12.37 9.65
N ASP A 292 0.73 12.51 9.75
CA ASP A 292 1.48 12.32 11.00
C ASP A 292 1.23 13.42 12.06
N GLU A 293 0.62 14.52 11.69
CA GLU A 293 0.11 15.50 12.65
C GLU A 293 -1.17 15.01 13.36
N ASN A 294 -1.94 14.10 12.72
CA ASN A 294 -3.23 13.63 13.21
C ASN A 294 -3.16 12.23 13.84
N ILE A 295 -2.33 11.34 13.29
CA ILE A 295 -2.26 9.91 13.65
C ILE A 295 -0.81 9.40 13.70
N GLY A 296 -0.63 8.11 14.02
CA GLY A 296 0.65 7.41 13.95
C GLY A 296 1.52 7.51 15.20
N SER A 297 1.16 8.33 16.19
CA SER A 297 1.86 8.40 17.48
C SER A 297 0.94 8.91 18.58
N ILE A 298 1.27 8.59 19.83
CA ILE A 298 0.54 9.08 21.02
C ILE A 298 1.10 10.45 21.39
N ALA A 299 0.33 11.51 21.09
CA ALA A 299 0.67 12.88 21.44
C ALA A 299 -0.60 13.70 21.62
N THR A 300 -0.52 14.77 22.43
CA THR A 300 -1.63 15.70 22.64
C THR A 300 -2.06 16.32 21.32
N GLY A 301 -3.36 16.34 21.05
CA GLY A 301 -3.96 16.89 19.84
C GLY A 301 -4.18 15.88 18.71
N LYS A 302 -3.58 14.68 18.79
CA LYS A 302 -3.81 13.62 17.81
C LYS A 302 -5.06 12.79 18.12
N CYS A 303 -5.55 12.09 17.11
CA CYS A 303 -6.64 11.13 17.28
C CYS A 303 -6.28 10.07 18.31
N ALA A 304 -7.22 9.74 19.20
CA ALA A 304 -7.05 8.68 20.18
C ALA A 304 -7.29 7.29 19.52
N ASP A 305 -6.41 6.94 18.59
CA ASP A 305 -6.35 5.66 17.91
C ASP A 305 -5.31 4.79 18.63
N LEU A 306 -5.77 3.85 19.46
CA LEU A 306 -4.91 3.10 20.37
C LEU A 306 -5.13 1.61 20.18
N VAL A 307 -4.05 0.86 20.19
CA VAL A 307 -4.07 -0.61 20.18
C VAL A 307 -3.34 -1.11 21.43
N PHE A 308 -4.05 -1.82 22.28
CA PHE A 308 -3.49 -2.44 23.46
C PHE A 308 -3.10 -3.89 23.16
N LEU A 309 -1.83 -4.19 23.40
CA LEU A 309 -1.26 -5.52 23.19
C LEU A 309 -0.83 -6.11 24.53
N ASP A 310 -0.90 -7.44 24.64
CA ASP A 310 -0.26 -8.13 25.75
C ASP A 310 1.23 -8.40 25.51
N GLU A 311 1.88 -9.10 26.45
CA GLU A 311 3.30 -9.45 26.38
C GLU A 311 3.67 -10.37 25.19
N LYS A 312 2.66 -11.06 24.60
CA LYS A 312 2.81 -11.88 23.39
C LYS A 312 2.48 -11.11 22.12
N LEU A 313 2.24 -9.81 22.26
CA LEU A 313 1.80 -8.92 21.20
C LEU A 313 0.42 -9.29 20.63
N ASP A 314 -0.43 -9.98 21.41
CA ASP A 314 -1.81 -10.25 21.01
C ASP A 314 -2.70 -9.06 21.34
N ILE A 315 -3.59 -8.70 20.42
CA ILE A 315 -4.50 -7.56 20.57
C ILE A 315 -5.50 -7.84 21.71
N LYS A 316 -5.62 -6.88 22.63
CA LYS A 316 -6.61 -6.90 23.72
C LYS A 316 -7.74 -5.92 23.49
N GLU A 317 -7.40 -4.70 23.12
CA GLU A 317 -8.38 -3.66 22.89
C GLU A 317 -7.92 -2.76 21.74
N VAL A 318 -8.86 -2.27 20.96
CA VAL A 318 -8.62 -1.30 19.90
C VAL A 318 -9.56 -0.12 20.11
N TYR A 319 -9.01 1.07 20.18
CA TYR A 319 -9.78 2.32 20.23
C TYR A 319 -9.56 3.10 18.95
N ILE A 320 -10.64 3.59 18.38
CA ILE A 320 -10.65 4.45 17.20
C ILE A 320 -11.38 5.74 17.56
N ASN A 321 -10.70 6.88 17.45
CA ASN A 321 -11.18 8.17 17.96
C ASN A 321 -11.61 8.12 19.44
N GLY A 322 -10.95 7.32 20.27
CA GLY A 322 -11.28 7.16 21.68
C GLY A 322 -12.49 6.26 21.98
N ILE A 323 -13.06 5.63 20.98
CA ILE A 323 -14.21 4.71 21.11
C ILE A 323 -13.69 3.27 20.92
N LEU A 324 -14.08 2.38 21.81
CA LEU A 324 -13.76 0.94 21.69
C LEU A 324 -14.40 0.37 20.42
N ALA A 325 -13.57 -0.26 19.56
CA ALA A 325 -13.97 -0.79 18.27
C ALA A 325 -14.53 -2.22 18.35
#